data_6e6c30da05a282633f5b18c00a269a0f
#
_entry.id   6e6c30da05a282633f5b18c00a269a0f
#
_cell.length_a   1.000
_cell.length_b   1.000
_cell.length_c   1.000
_cell.angle_alpha   90.00
_cell.angle_beta   90.00
_cell.angle_gamma   90.00
#
_symmetry.space_group_name_H-M   'P 1'
#
loop_
_entity.id
_entity.type
_entity.pdbx_description
1 polymer ?
#
loop_
_entity_poly.entity_id
_entity_poly.type
_entity_poly.pdbx_seq_one_letter_code
_entity_poly.pdbx_strand_id
1 'polypeptide(L)'
;KIKEKFFYDWININWPMHVVWNQEQKRWLENYIESEKTKIIYFGYVWLNDNKMTLEFHKNEKYLSVFIVNPYRLSKFSMSNEDELELLSCENSINFLEHIIDISKKENFKIILKNKRENLSIHHPKYINFIKNNEKNFININENVSPVKILEKSFASISFPFTSTAYLSQNMNLPTCYYDVTGMINDFSFDKRIKLLKSKQELQQWVSKYK
;
A
#
# COMPACT_ATOMS: atom_id res chain seq x y z
N LYS A 1 -11.81 18.76 9.63
CA LYS A 1 -11.17 19.02 10.95
C LYS A 1 -10.02 18.08 11.29
N ILE A 2 -9.79 17.01 10.53
CA ILE A 2 -8.60 16.15 10.63
C ILE A 2 -7.32 16.85 10.10
N LYS A 3 -7.48 17.98 9.42
CA LYS A 3 -6.39 18.72 8.77
C LYS A 3 -5.29 19.24 9.70
N GLU A 4 -5.54 19.45 10.96
CA GLU A 4 -4.61 20.22 11.81
C GLU A 4 -3.61 19.37 12.62
N LYS A 5 -3.88 18.10 12.92
CA LYS A 5 -3.02 17.28 13.81
C LYS A 5 -1.83 16.58 13.14
N PHE A 6 -1.91 16.30 11.85
CA PHE A 6 -0.87 15.53 11.13
C PHE A 6 0.32 16.35 10.62
N PHE A 7 0.29 17.68 10.74
CA PHE A 7 1.15 18.54 9.94
C PHE A 7 2.20 19.32 10.75
N TYR A 8 2.15 19.28 12.06
CA TYR A 8 3.11 20.03 12.90
C TYR A 8 4.56 19.63 12.65
N ASP A 9 4.82 18.37 12.36
CA ASP A 9 6.18 17.91 12.10
C ASP A 9 6.76 18.44 10.78
N TRP A 10 5.89 18.70 9.80
CA TRP A 10 6.31 19.19 8.48
C TRP A 10 6.48 20.70 8.41
N ILE A 11 5.77 21.47 9.21
CA ILE A 11 5.87 22.94 9.27
C ILE A 11 7.27 23.37 9.68
N ASN A 12 7.93 22.59 10.54
CA ASN A 12 9.26 22.90 11.08
C ASN A 12 10.41 22.33 10.26
N ILE A 13 10.16 21.66 9.14
CA ILE A 13 11.22 21.09 8.30
C ILE A 13 11.78 22.17 7.37
N ASN A 14 12.89 22.77 7.77
CA ASN A 14 13.60 23.82 7.01
C ASN A 14 14.80 23.25 6.25
N TRP A 15 14.66 22.13 5.58
CA TRP A 15 15.72 21.62 4.72
C TRP A 15 15.85 22.48 3.46
N PRO A 16 17.08 22.70 2.95
CA PRO A 16 17.28 23.49 1.73
C PRO A 16 16.59 22.91 0.50
N MET A 17 16.40 21.58 0.49
CA MET A 17 15.81 20.87 -0.63
C MET A 17 14.98 19.67 -0.16
N HIS A 18 13.78 19.51 -0.75
CA HIS A 18 12.98 18.29 -0.69
C HIS A 18 12.86 17.68 -2.09
N VAL A 19 13.13 16.38 -2.19
CA VAL A 19 12.88 15.61 -3.42
C VAL A 19 11.62 14.79 -3.22
N VAL A 20 10.67 14.94 -4.14
CA VAL A 20 9.36 14.28 -4.06
C VAL A 20 9.10 13.41 -5.28
N TRP A 21 8.21 12.44 -5.13
CA TRP A 21 7.95 11.42 -6.15
C TRP A 21 6.92 11.83 -7.19
N ASN A 22 5.97 12.67 -6.82
CA ASN A 22 4.90 13.10 -7.70
C ASN A 22 4.52 14.56 -7.46
N GLN A 23 3.73 15.11 -8.38
CA GLN A 23 3.29 16.51 -8.33
C GLN A 23 2.32 16.78 -7.18
N GLU A 24 1.53 15.79 -6.79
CA GLU A 24 0.57 15.90 -5.68
C GLU A 24 1.33 16.08 -4.36
N GLN A 25 2.36 15.28 -4.13
CA GLN A 25 3.23 15.42 -2.97
C GLN A 25 3.97 16.77 -2.97
N LYS A 26 4.40 17.24 -4.15
CA LYS A 26 5.01 18.57 -4.27
C LYS A 26 4.04 19.67 -3.83
N ARG A 27 2.83 19.70 -4.41
CA ARG A 27 1.78 20.67 -4.06
C ARG A 27 1.42 20.60 -2.58
N TRP A 28 1.36 19.38 -2.04
CA TRP A 28 1.07 19.18 -0.63
C TRP A 28 2.15 19.81 0.25
N LEU A 29 3.44 19.56 -0.01
CA LEU A 29 4.54 20.16 0.73
C LEU A 29 4.60 21.68 0.55
N GLU A 30 4.37 22.21 -0.66
CA GLU A 30 4.31 23.65 -0.91
C GLU A 30 3.24 24.36 -0.08
N ASN A 31 2.17 23.68 0.31
CA ASN A 31 1.12 24.23 1.16
C ASN A 31 1.47 24.23 2.66
N TYR A 32 2.47 23.46 3.08
CA TYR A 32 2.79 23.29 4.51
C TYR A 32 4.18 23.79 4.89
N ILE A 33 5.11 23.88 3.95
CA ILE A 33 6.44 24.41 4.21
C ILE A 33 6.41 25.92 4.01
N GLU A 34 6.50 26.66 5.12
CA GLU A 34 6.47 28.13 5.11
C GLU A 34 7.80 28.78 4.71
N SER A 35 8.87 27.99 4.50
CA SER A 35 10.19 28.51 4.21
C SER A 35 10.37 28.83 2.72
N GLU A 36 10.48 30.10 2.36
CA GLU A 36 10.85 30.56 1.02
C GLU A 36 12.22 30.05 0.54
N LYS A 37 13.08 29.58 1.47
CA LYS A 37 14.41 29.06 1.18
C LYS A 37 14.40 27.57 0.81
N THR A 38 13.29 26.87 1.00
CA THR A 38 13.17 25.45 0.73
C THR A 38 12.76 25.21 -0.71
N LYS A 39 13.59 24.51 -1.47
CA LYS A 39 13.30 24.10 -2.84
C LYS A 39 12.66 22.73 -2.86
N ILE A 40 11.46 22.59 -3.45
CA ILE A 40 10.78 21.31 -3.62
C ILE A 40 10.92 20.86 -5.08
N ILE A 41 11.59 19.74 -5.31
CA ILE A 41 11.89 19.20 -6.63
C ILE A 41 11.10 17.91 -6.85
N TYR A 42 10.31 17.86 -7.93
CA TYR A 42 9.74 16.63 -8.42
C TYR A 42 10.78 15.85 -9.24
N PHE A 43 11.06 14.62 -8.83
CA PHE A 43 12.05 13.76 -9.49
C PHE A 43 11.43 12.47 -10.05
N GLY A 44 10.30 12.02 -9.53
CA GLY A 44 9.72 10.73 -9.85
C GLY A 44 10.24 9.60 -8.94
N TYR A 45 9.99 8.35 -9.35
CA TYR A 45 10.34 7.19 -8.54
C TYR A 45 11.75 6.69 -8.88
N VAL A 46 12.68 6.80 -7.94
CA VAL A 46 14.10 6.48 -8.12
C VAL A 46 14.35 4.98 -8.31
N TRP A 47 13.50 4.14 -7.72
CA TRP A 47 13.66 2.67 -7.72
C TRP A 47 13.06 1.94 -8.92
N LEU A 48 12.56 2.66 -9.93
CA LEU A 48 12.11 2.06 -11.19
C LEU A 48 13.23 1.36 -11.97
N ASN A 49 14.47 1.68 -11.69
CA ASN A 49 15.65 1.19 -12.42
C ASN A 49 16.35 -0.01 -11.76
N ASP A 50 15.77 -0.67 -10.77
CA ASP A 50 16.39 -1.83 -10.12
C ASP A 50 16.21 -3.12 -10.95
N ASN A 51 17.26 -3.46 -11.72
CA ASN A 51 17.26 -4.59 -12.66
C ASN A 51 17.88 -5.89 -12.11
N LYS A 52 18.24 -5.95 -10.83
CA LYS A 52 19.12 -7.02 -10.30
C LYS A 52 18.46 -8.35 -9.97
N MET A 53 17.13 -8.43 -9.89
CA MET A 53 16.43 -9.68 -9.56
C MET A 53 15.41 -10.05 -10.64
N THR A 54 15.42 -11.30 -11.11
CA THR A 54 14.37 -11.87 -11.94
C THR A 54 13.44 -12.71 -11.06
N LEU A 55 12.14 -12.50 -11.21
CA LEU A 55 11.12 -13.36 -10.61
C LEU A 55 10.57 -14.29 -11.70
N GLU A 56 10.63 -15.59 -11.46
CA GLU A 56 10.05 -16.58 -12.37
C GLU A 56 8.64 -16.92 -11.91
N PHE A 57 7.69 -16.78 -12.83
CA PHE A 57 6.29 -17.14 -12.62
C PHE A 57 5.79 -17.98 -13.79
N HIS A 58 4.79 -18.81 -13.55
CA HIS A 58 4.19 -19.62 -14.61
C HIS A 58 3.46 -18.74 -15.62
N LYS A 59 3.77 -18.90 -16.91
CA LYS A 59 3.23 -18.05 -18.00
C LYS A 59 1.71 -18.08 -18.14
N ASN A 60 1.07 -19.16 -17.70
CA ASN A 60 -0.37 -19.38 -17.88
C ASN A 60 -1.20 -18.98 -16.64
N GLU A 61 -0.57 -18.45 -15.61
CA GLU A 61 -1.27 -18.01 -14.39
C GLU A 61 -1.44 -16.49 -14.38
N LYS A 62 -2.56 -16.04 -13.83
CA LYS A 62 -2.83 -14.62 -13.59
C LYS A 62 -2.46 -14.25 -12.16
N TYR A 63 -1.72 -13.20 -12.00
CA TYR A 63 -1.21 -12.75 -10.70
C TYR A 63 -1.76 -11.39 -10.32
N LEU A 64 -2.22 -11.27 -9.08
CA LEU A 64 -2.62 -10.03 -8.45
C LEU A 64 -1.59 -9.69 -7.38
N SER A 65 -0.97 -8.52 -7.45
CA SER A 65 -0.07 -8.07 -6.38
C SER A 65 -0.86 -7.39 -5.26
N VAL A 66 -0.51 -7.76 -4.04
CA VAL A 66 -1.13 -7.24 -2.82
C VAL A 66 -0.05 -6.67 -1.91
N PHE A 67 -0.21 -5.39 -1.58
CA PHE A 67 0.71 -4.65 -0.72
C PHE A 67 0.02 -4.27 0.58
N ILE A 68 0.57 -4.72 1.69
CA ILE A 68 0.02 -4.50 3.02
C ILE A 68 1.07 -3.96 3.99
N VAL A 69 0.61 -3.19 4.97
CA VAL A 69 1.39 -2.81 6.14
C VAL A 69 1.10 -3.82 7.23
N ASN A 70 2.14 -4.48 7.73
CA ASN A 70 1.98 -5.45 8.80
C ASN A 70 1.53 -4.76 10.09
N PRO A 71 0.45 -5.22 10.74
CA PRO A 71 -0.02 -4.63 11.99
C PRO A 71 0.96 -4.90 13.13
N TYR A 72 1.22 -3.86 13.92
CA TYR A 72 2.07 -3.96 15.09
C TYR A 72 1.30 -4.49 16.32
N ARG A 73 2.04 -4.93 17.32
CA ARG A 73 1.48 -5.22 18.65
C ARG A 73 0.96 -3.93 19.29
N LEU A 74 -0.13 -4.03 20.05
CA LEU A 74 -0.74 -2.89 20.76
C LEU A 74 0.25 -2.09 21.61
N SER A 75 1.22 -2.75 22.24
CA SER A 75 2.28 -2.08 23.00
C SER A 75 3.16 -1.13 22.19
N LYS A 76 3.18 -1.27 20.86
CA LYS A 76 3.86 -0.33 19.95
C LYS A 76 2.96 0.81 19.50
N PHE A 77 1.66 0.58 19.51
CA PHE A 77 0.68 1.60 19.11
C PHE A 77 0.41 2.67 20.19
N SER A 78 0.69 2.36 21.46
CA SER A 78 0.48 3.34 22.54
C SER A 78 1.28 4.65 22.38
N MET A 79 2.17 4.71 21.39
CA MET A 79 2.97 5.89 21.04
C MET A 79 2.47 6.63 19.79
N SER A 80 1.45 6.14 19.10
CA SER A 80 0.90 6.73 17.88
C SER A 80 -0.54 7.22 18.07
N ASN A 81 -0.98 8.14 17.21
CA ASN A 81 -2.31 8.75 17.28
C ASN A 81 -3.44 7.71 17.11
N GLU A 82 -4.49 7.84 17.92
CA GLU A 82 -5.61 6.89 18.02
C GLU A 82 -6.35 6.62 16.70
N ASP A 83 -6.47 7.62 15.84
CA ASP A 83 -7.24 7.50 14.57
C ASP A 83 -6.56 6.61 13.51
N GLU A 84 -5.24 6.48 13.53
CA GLU A 84 -4.51 5.53 12.65
C GLU A 84 -4.61 4.09 13.16
N LEU A 85 -4.84 3.91 14.45
CA LEU A 85 -4.85 2.61 15.11
C LEU A 85 -5.96 1.71 14.57
N GLU A 86 -7.14 2.25 14.31
CA GLU A 86 -8.27 1.45 13.90
C GLU A 86 -8.09 0.89 12.49
N LEU A 87 -7.68 1.74 11.54
CA LEU A 87 -7.41 1.31 10.17
C LEU A 87 -6.33 0.21 10.12
N LEU A 88 -5.22 0.42 10.87
CA LEU A 88 -4.07 -0.48 10.91
C LEU A 88 -4.21 -1.62 11.93
N SER A 89 -5.42 -1.85 12.45
CA SER A 89 -5.66 -2.93 13.40
C SER A 89 -5.32 -4.31 12.82
N CYS A 90 -4.98 -5.24 13.70
CA CYS A 90 -4.71 -6.61 13.29
C CYS A 90 -5.92 -7.26 12.60
N GLU A 91 -7.12 -6.98 13.10
CA GLU A 91 -8.36 -7.53 12.57
C GLU A 91 -8.66 -6.99 11.18
N ASN A 92 -8.52 -5.69 10.96
CA ASN A 92 -8.70 -5.09 9.64
C ASN A 92 -7.67 -5.58 8.62
N SER A 93 -6.42 -5.80 9.05
CA SER A 93 -5.40 -6.38 8.19
C SER A 93 -5.71 -7.82 7.80
N ILE A 94 -6.26 -8.62 8.71
CA ILE A 94 -6.71 -10.00 8.44
C ILE A 94 -7.92 -9.97 7.50
N ASN A 95 -8.95 -9.18 7.81
CA ASN A 95 -10.16 -9.05 6.98
C ASN A 95 -9.83 -8.61 5.55
N PHE A 96 -8.88 -7.68 5.39
CA PHE A 96 -8.38 -7.26 4.08
C PHE A 96 -7.85 -8.44 3.27
N LEU A 97 -7.02 -9.29 3.88
CA LEU A 97 -6.46 -10.45 3.20
C LEU A 97 -7.49 -11.56 2.97
N GLU A 98 -8.40 -11.81 3.92
CA GLU A 98 -9.48 -12.80 3.77
C GLU A 98 -10.39 -12.47 2.58
N HIS A 99 -10.78 -11.20 2.45
CA HIS A 99 -11.58 -10.76 1.30
C HIS A 99 -10.87 -11.02 -0.02
N ILE A 100 -9.56 -10.75 -0.10
CA ILE A 100 -8.77 -10.99 -1.32
C ILE A 100 -8.60 -12.49 -1.59
N ILE A 101 -8.38 -13.32 -0.56
CA ILE A 101 -8.31 -14.78 -0.69
C ILE A 101 -9.62 -15.32 -1.24
N ASP A 102 -10.76 -14.90 -0.72
CA ASP A 102 -12.05 -15.37 -1.17
C ASP A 102 -12.31 -15.00 -2.64
N ILE A 103 -11.96 -13.76 -3.03
CA ILE A 103 -12.07 -13.32 -4.42
C ILE A 103 -11.12 -14.09 -5.32
N SER A 104 -9.88 -14.38 -4.86
CA SER A 104 -8.91 -15.13 -5.65
C SER A 104 -9.36 -16.54 -5.98
N LYS A 105 -10.00 -17.22 -5.02
CA LYS A 105 -10.58 -18.55 -5.23
C LYS A 105 -11.73 -18.52 -6.21
N LYS A 106 -12.61 -17.53 -6.08
CA LYS A 106 -13.79 -17.37 -6.95
C LYS A 106 -13.40 -17.00 -8.38
N GLU A 107 -12.45 -16.10 -8.51
CA GLU A 107 -12.01 -15.54 -9.80
C GLU A 107 -10.82 -16.31 -10.40
N ASN A 108 -10.29 -17.31 -9.73
CA ASN A 108 -9.16 -18.15 -10.18
C ASN A 108 -7.92 -17.34 -10.60
N PHE A 109 -7.26 -16.72 -9.64
CA PHE A 109 -5.96 -16.07 -9.80
C PHE A 109 -5.05 -16.33 -8.59
N LYS A 110 -3.76 -16.08 -8.73
CA LYS A 110 -2.77 -16.21 -7.66
C LYS A 110 -2.51 -14.86 -7.02
N ILE A 111 -2.31 -14.86 -5.70
CA ILE A 111 -1.98 -13.66 -4.94
C ILE A 111 -0.48 -13.61 -4.71
N ILE A 112 0.17 -12.54 -5.17
CA ILE A 112 1.53 -12.21 -4.77
C ILE A 112 1.44 -11.27 -3.57
N LEU A 113 1.78 -11.76 -2.39
CA LEU A 113 1.75 -10.96 -1.17
C LEU A 113 3.13 -10.40 -0.88
N LYS A 114 3.21 -9.07 -0.83
CA LYS A 114 4.41 -8.37 -0.39
C LYS A 114 4.13 -7.57 0.87
N ASN A 115 4.74 -8.03 1.96
CA ASN A 115 4.79 -7.27 3.21
C ASN A 115 5.79 -6.10 3.09
N LYS A 116 5.49 -5.00 3.75
CA LYS A 116 6.36 -3.81 3.73
C LYS A 116 7.72 -4.06 4.41
N ARG A 117 7.74 -4.95 5.41
CA ARG A 117 8.93 -5.29 6.23
C ARG A 117 8.87 -6.74 6.63
N GLU A 118 10.02 -7.31 7.04
CA GLU A 118 10.09 -8.63 7.67
C GLU A 118 9.10 -8.78 8.83
N ASN A 119 8.68 -10.02 9.08
CA ASN A 119 7.87 -10.40 10.24
C ASN A 119 8.73 -10.37 11.51
N LEU A 120 9.00 -9.18 12.00
CA LEU A 120 9.76 -8.97 13.22
C LEU A 120 8.89 -9.27 14.46
N SER A 121 9.52 -9.49 15.58
CA SER A 121 8.86 -9.71 16.89
C SER A 121 7.91 -8.56 17.31
N ILE A 122 8.00 -7.42 16.65
CA ILE A 122 7.13 -6.25 16.85
C ILE A 122 5.74 -6.40 16.19
N HIS A 123 5.59 -7.32 15.22
CA HIS A 123 4.32 -7.52 14.53
C HIS A 123 3.33 -8.31 15.38
N HIS A 124 2.04 -8.14 15.08
CA HIS A 124 0.97 -8.74 15.86
C HIS A 124 0.94 -10.27 15.67
N PRO A 125 0.98 -11.08 16.77
CA PRO A 125 1.07 -12.54 16.66
C PRO A 125 -0.10 -13.19 15.91
N LYS A 126 -1.32 -12.68 16.07
CA LYS A 126 -2.51 -13.18 15.33
C LYS A 126 -2.32 -13.03 13.82
N TYR A 127 -1.76 -11.90 13.36
CA TYR A 127 -1.48 -11.68 11.94
C TYR A 127 -0.43 -12.66 11.42
N ILE A 128 0.67 -12.84 12.15
CA ILE A 128 1.73 -13.79 11.77
C ILE A 128 1.16 -15.21 11.65
N ASN A 129 0.36 -15.64 12.63
CA ASN A 129 -0.31 -16.95 12.60
C ASN A 129 -1.29 -17.06 11.43
N PHE A 130 -2.03 -15.99 11.12
CA PHE A 130 -2.92 -15.96 9.97
C PHE A 130 -2.17 -16.18 8.65
N ILE A 131 -1.07 -15.46 8.44
CA ILE A 131 -0.23 -15.63 7.24
C ILE A 131 0.30 -17.06 7.14
N LYS A 132 0.81 -17.63 8.25
CA LYS A 132 1.30 -19.01 8.31
C LYS A 132 0.24 -20.05 7.94
N ASN A 133 -0.96 -19.91 8.50
CA ASN A 133 -2.07 -20.82 8.27
C ASN A 133 -2.63 -20.72 6.84
N ASN A 134 -2.38 -19.59 6.18
CA ASN A 134 -2.87 -19.30 4.83
C ASN A 134 -1.74 -19.25 3.78
N GLU A 135 -0.54 -19.71 4.09
CA GLU A 135 0.62 -19.61 3.20
C GLU A 135 0.38 -20.17 1.78
N LYS A 136 -0.42 -21.25 1.67
CA LYS A 136 -0.81 -21.85 0.39
C LYS A 136 -1.63 -20.94 -0.53
N ASN A 137 -2.24 -19.88 0.02
CA ASN A 137 -3.02 -18.90 -0.75
C ASN A 137 -2.15 -17.78 -1.31
N PHE A 138 -0.89 -17.67 -0.88
CA PHE A 138 0.00 -16.58 -1.21
C PHE A 138 1.30 -17.08 -1.84
N ILE A 139 1.79 -16.32 -2.80
CA ILE A 139 3.19 -16.36 -3.20
C ILE A 139 3.87 -15.27 -2.36
N ASN A 140 4.55 -15.71 -1.29
CA ASN A 140 5.28 -14.80 -0.41
C ASN A 140 6.56 -14.34 -1.09
N ILE A 141 6.74 -13.05 -1.18
CA ILE A 141 7.92 -12.43 -1.78
C ILE A 141 8.78 -11.82 -0.67
N ASN A 142 10.08 -12.06 -0.78
CA ASN A 142 11.06 -11.48 0.13
C ASN A 142 10.95 -9.94 0.08
N GLU A 143 11.08 -9.31 1.25
CA GLU A 143 10.95 -7.85 1.41
C GLU A 143 11.99 -7.05 0.61
N ASN A 144 13.13 -7.65 0.27
CA ASN A 144 14.18 -7.01 -0.52
C ASN A 144 13.89 -7.00 -2.03
N VAL A 145 12.88 -7.73 -2.49
CA VAL A 145 12.47 -7.69 -3.90
C VAL A 145 11.80 -6.37 -4.20
N SER A 146 12.24 -5.71 -5.26
CA SER A 146 11.63 -4.46 -5.71
C SER A 146 10.13 -4.64 -6.02
N PRO A 147 9.25 -3.75 -5.55
CA PRO A 147 7.84 -3.77 -5.92
C PRO A 147 7.62 -3.74 -7.45
N VAL A 148 8.50 -3.07 -8.19
CA VAL A 148 8.44 -3.00 -9.67
C VAL A 148 8.42 -4.38 -10.29
N LYS A 149 9.31 -5.28 -9.84
CA LYS A 149 9.41 -6.65 -10.37
C LYS A 149 8.14 -7.47 -10.15
N ILE A 150 7.45 -7.22 -9.04
CA ILE A 150 6.18 -7.85 -8.72
C ILE A 150 5.07 -7.30 -9.62
N LEU A 151 5.03 -5.98 -9.77
CA LEU A 151 4.04 -5.28 -10.59
C LEU A 151 4.14 -5.66 -12.07
N GLU A 152 5.34 -5.84 -12.61
CA GLU A 152 5.59 -6.30 -13.98
C GLU A 152 4.95 -7.67 -14.29
N LYS A 153 4.68 -8.47 -13.27
CA LYS A 153 4.11 -9.82 -13.39
C LYS A 153 2.61 -9.86 -13.09
N SER A 154 2.02 -8.76 -12.67
CA SER A 154 0.65 -8.70 -12.19
C SER A 154 -0.29 -8.08 -13.22
N PHE A 155 -1.52 -8.57 -13.29
CA PHE A 155 -2.56 -7.93 -14.11
C PHE A 155 -3.14 -6.68 -13.44
N ALA A 156 -3.04 -6.60 -12.10
CA ALA A 156 -3.49 -5.47 -11.29
C ALA A 156 -2.81 -5.48 -9.92
N SER A 157 -2.95 -4.40 -9.16
CA SER A 157 -2.47 -4.33 -7.77
C SER A 157 -3.52 -3.79 -6.82
N ILE A 158 -3.55 -4.36 -5.62
CA ILE A 158 -4.36 -3.88 -4.50
C ILE A 158 -3.41 -3.47 -3.38
N SER A 159 -3.59 -2.26 -2.90
CA SER A 159 -2.78 -1.73 -1.82
C SER A 159 -3.65 -1.43 -0.60
N PHE A 160 -3.12 -1.75 0.58
CA PHE A 160 -3.70 -1.24 1.81
C PHE A 160 -3.66 0.31 1.77
N PRO A 161 -4.68 1.01 2.31
CA PRO A 161 -4.78 2.46 2.17
C PRO A 161 -3.49 3.21 2.53
N PHE A 162 -3.18 4.22 1.72
CA PHE A 162 -2.04 5.12 1.85
C PHE A 162 -0.64 4.51 1.69
N THR A 163 -0.53 3.30 1.13
CA THR A 163 0.79 2.75 0.76
C THR A 163 1.28 3.35 -0.57
N SER A 164 2.57 3.68 -0.63
CA SER A 164 3.20 4.30 -1.81
C SER A 164 3.21 3.40 -3.06
N THR A 165 3.00 2.10 -2.88
CA THR A 165 2.98 1.12 -3.97
C THR A 165 1.84 1.34 -4.96
N ALA A 166 0.72 1.92 -4.53
CA ALA A 166 -0.37 2.28 -5.43
C ALA A 166 0.06 3.35 -6.44
N TYR A 167 0.81 4.37 -6.02
CA TYR A 167 1.37 5.38 -6.92
C TYR A 167 2.38 4.79 -7.90
N LEU A 168 3.20 3.84 -7.42
CA LEU A 168 4.16 3.13 -8.26
C LEU A 168 3.44 2.35 -9.36
N SER A 169 2.42 1.57 -8.97
CA SER A 169 1.58 0.81 -9.90
C SER A 169 0.95 1.69 -10.97
N GLN A 170 0.41 2.83 -10.54
CA GLN A 170 -0.19 3.81 -11.43
C GLN A 170 0.81 4.37 -12.45
N ASN A 171 2.03 4.70 -12.02
CA ASN A 171 3.06 5.19 -12.93
C ASN A 171 3.54 4.13 -13.93
N MET A 172 3.35 2.86 -13.61
CA MET A 172 3.56 1.73 -14.51
C MET A 172 2.35 1.46 -15.42
N ASN A 173 1.29 2.29 -15.36
CA ASN A 173 0.01 2.09 -16.06
C ASN A 173 -0.68 0.77 -15.69
N LEU A 174 -0.39 0.23 -14.51
CA LEU A 174 -1.04 -0.97 -14.01
C LEU A 174 -2.33 -0.59 -13.27
N PRO A 175 -3.48 -1.25 -13.53
CA PRO A 175 -4.69 -1.06 -12.75
C PRO A 175 -4.40 -1.20 -11.26
N THR A 176 -4.76 -0.18 -10.48
CA THR A 176 -4.47 -0.15 -9.05
C THR A 176 -5.61 0.45 -8.25
N CYS A 177 -5.80 -0.03 -7.03
CA CYS A 177 -6.74 0.55 -6.08
C CYS A 177 -6.21 0.50 -4.65
N TYR A 178 -6.75 1.37 -3.81
CA TYR A 178 -6.76 1.18 -2.37
C TYR A 178 -8.02 0.43 -1.98
N TYR A 179 -7.90 -0.47 -1.04
CA TYR A 179 -9.05 -1.14 -0.46
C TYR A 179 -9.13 -0.83 1.03
N ASP A 180 -10.15 -0.07 1.40
CA ASP A 180 -10.51 0.24 2.79
C ASP A 180 -11.56 -0.76 3.27
N VAL A 181 -11.11 -1.77 4.00
CA VAL A 181 -11.97 -2.81 4.57
C VAL A 181 -12.92 -2.29 5.64
N THR A 182 -12.61 -1.13 6.24
CA THR A 182 -13.43 -0.50 7.29
C THR A 182 -14.56 0.36 6.74
N GLY A 183 -14.39 0.86 5.52
CA GLY A 183 -15.29 1.84 4.92
C GLY A 183 -15.24 3.23 5.56
N MET A 184 -14.31 3.47 6.50
CA MET A 184 -14.25 4.69 7.32
C MET A 184 -13.59 5.88 6.62
N ILE A 185 -12.78 5.64 5.60
CA ILE A 185 -12.08 6.72 4.88
C ILE A 185 -13.09 7.50 4.05
N ASN A 186 -13.44 8.70 4.51
CA ASN A 186 -14.49 9.51 3.87
C ASN A 186 -13.98 10.42 2.76
N ASP A 187 -12.76 10.91 2.85
CA ASP A 187 -12.16 11.79 1.85
C ASP A 187 -10.82 11.22 1.37
N PHE A 188 -10.75 10.95 0.08
CA PHE A 188 -9.55 10.49 -0.58
C PHE A 188 -9.24 11.44 -1.73
N SER A 189 -8.61 12.55 -1.39
CA SER A 189 -8.33 13.65 -2.32
C SER A 189 -6.97 13.58 -3.01
N PHE A 190 -6.12 12.61 -2.66
CA PHE A 190 -4.70 12.61 -3.07
C PHE A 190 -4.50 12.33 -4.56
N ASP A 191 -5.17 11.33 -5.12
CA ASP A 191 -5.07 11.04 -6.55
C ASP A 191 -6.35 10.36 -7.06
N LYS A 192 -7.10 11.09 -7.86
CA LYS A 192 -8.37 10.59 -8.43
C LYS A 192 -8.21 9.40 -9.37
N ARG A 193 -6.99 9.09 -9.79
CA ARG A 193 -6.69 7.96 -10.66
C ARG A 193 -6.59 6.64 -9.90
N ILE A 194 -6.28 6.68 -8.58
CA ILE A 194 -6.28 5.51 -7.71
C ILE A 194 -7.63 5.43 -7.03
N LYS A 195 -8.41 4.40 -7.34
CA LYS A 195 -9.72 4.21 -6.72
C LYS A 195 -9.57 3.79 -5.26
N LEU A 196 -10.44 4.33 -4.40
CA LEU A 196 -10.67 3.83 -3.06
C LEU A 196 -11.94 2.96 -3.09
N LEU A 197 -11.78 1.67 -2.82
CA LEU A 197 -12.87 0.70 -2.70
C LEU A 197 -13.18 0.48 -1.23
N LYS A 198 -14.47 0.43 -0.86
CA LYS A 198 -14.93 0.40 0.53
C LYS A 198 -15.70 -0.86 0.90
N SER A 199 -15.96 -1.74 -0.05
CA SER A 199 -16.68 -2.97 0.20
C SER A 199 -16.07 -4.14 -0.57
N LYS A 200 -16.27 -5.37 -0.05
CA LYS A 200 -15.85 -6.60 -0.71
C LYS A 200 -16.50 -6.76 -2.09
N GLN A 201 -17.74 -6.29 -2.24
CA GLN A 201 -18.46 -6.32 -3.51
C GLN A 201 -17.81 -5.41 -4.55
N GLU A 202 -17.50 -4.16 -4.18
CA GLU A 202 -16.76 -3.24 -5.06
C GLU A 202 -15.41 -3.80 -5.47
N LEU A 203 -14.69 -4.41 -4.51
CA LEU A 203 -13.40 -5.04 -4.76
C LEU A 203 -13.54 -6.19 -5.76
N GLN A 204 -14.52 -7.07 -5.60
CA GLN A 204 -14.76 -8.16 -6.54
C GLN A 204 -15.09 -7.64 -7.93
N GLN A 205 -16.00 -6.67 -8.08
CA GLN A 205 -16.34 -6.07 -9.36
C GLN A 205 -15.12 -5.44 -10.04
N TRP A 206 -14.28 -4.76 -9.25
CA TRP A 206 -13.07 -4.13 -9.76
C TRP A 206 -12.06 -5.19 -10.24
N VAL A 207 -11.83 -6.26 -9.49
CA VAL A 207 -10.93 -7.36 -9.90
C VAL A 207 -11.44 -8.03 -11.17
N SER A 208 -12.74 -8.38 -11.23
CA SER A 208 -13.32 -9.03 -12.41
C SER A 208 -13.22 -8.18 -13.68
N LYS A 209 -13.18 -6.85 -13.54
CA LYS A 209 -13.02 -5.94 -14.68
C LYS A 209 -11.64 -6.00 -15.31
N TYR A 210 -10.58 -6.24 -14.52
CA TYR A 210 -9.19 -6.14 -14.99
C TYR A 210 -8.51 -7.51 -15.15
N LYS A 211 -9.10 -8.57 -14.64
CA LYS A 211 -8.63 -9.95 -14.83
C LYS A 211 -8.93 -10.45 -16.24
#